data_4fabe62255de6644c9e9bdeee0c71194
#
_entry.id   4fabe62255de6644c9e9bdeee0c71194
#
_cell.length_a   1.000
_cell.length_b   1.000
_cell.length_c   1.000
_cell.angle_alpha   90.00
_cell.angle_beta   90.00
_cell.angle_gamma   90.00
#
_symmetry.space_group_name_H-M   'P 1'
#
loop_
_entity.id
_entity.type
_entity.pdbx_description
1 polymer ?
#
loop_
_entity_poly.entity_id
_entity_poly.type
_entity_poly.pdbx_seq_one_letter_code
_entity_poly.pdbx_strand_id
1 'polypeptide(L)'
;MTARIGIDIGSTATKVAVLEGDELAGTLLLPTGFNSAEVAARVKDELAQRGYAPGNSRMVATGYGRVAVPYADRTVTEITCHGRGAAYLFGPDGVVVDVGGQDTKTIRLVGGRVVKFLMNDKCAAGTGKFLEVMANRMGVTQDELADLARAGRPAPISNMCTVFAESEVISLVGQGEPAENIASGVIESIAARVAALAGKLPADAYFLTGGLCDNAYVVERLAAALGAPVRTRPEARWAGAIGAALSA
;
A
#
# COMPACT_ATOMS: atom_id res chain seq x y z
N MET A 1 -30.12 -4.08 -5.66
CA MET A 1 -29.05 -5.09 -5.41
C MET A 1 -28.46 -4.83 -4.03
N THR A 2 -28.04 -5.86 -3.30
CA THR A 2 -27.39 -5.71 -1.99
C THR A 2 -25.97 -5.21 -2.22
N ALA A 3 -25.56 -4.12 -1.57
CA ALA A 3 -24.20 -3.60 -1.64
C ALA A 3 -23.20 -4.61 -1.05
N ARG A 4 -22.02 -4.71 -1.65
CA ARG A 4 -20.90 -5.52 -1.19
C ARG A 4 -19.80 -4.58 -0.68
N ILE A 5 -19.40 -4.75 0.56
CA ILE A 5 -18.47 -3.86 1.25
C ILE A 5 -17.24 -4.63 1.70
N GLY A 6 -16.08 -4.15 1.28
CA GLY A 6 -14.81 -4.65 1.75
C GLY A 6 -14.16 -3.67 2.73
N ILE A 7 -13.70 -4.19 3.86
CA ILE A 7 -13.08 -3.42 4.94
C ILE A 7 -11.66 -3.98 5.14
N ASP A 8 -10.66 -3.21 4.72
CA ASP A 8 -9.25 -3.54 4.86
C ASP A 8 -8.65 -2.73 6.01
N ILE A 9 -8.53 -3.34 7.19
CA ILE A 9 -7.88 -2.72 8.33
C ILE A 9 -6.38 -3.03 8.28
N GLY A 10 -5.64 -2.16 7.61
CA GLY A 10 -4.19 -2.23 7.55
C GLY A 10 -3.52 -1.69 8.82
N SER A 11 -2.20 -1.83 8.91
CA SER A 11 -1.42 -1.37 10.08
C SER A 11 -1.38 0.15 10.24
N THR A 12 -1.42 0.91 9.15
CA THR A 12 -1.33 2.38 9.15
C THR A 12 -2.65 3.03 8.74
N ALA A 13 -3.30 2.48 7.72
CA ALA A 13 -4.53 3.03 7.16
C ALA A 13 -5.58 1.95 6.95
N THR A 14 -6.82 2.28 7.27
CA THR A 14 -8.02 1.49 7.03
C THR A 14 -8.70 1.98 5.76
N LYS A 15 -8.98 1.07 4.85
CA LYS A 15 -9.59 1.36 3.56
C LYS A 15 -10.89 0.60 3.44
N VAL A 16 -11.90 1.25 2.91
CA VAL A 16 -13.21 0.63 2.64
C VAL A 16 -13.57 0.85 1.18
N ALA A 17 -14.10 -0.17 0.55
CA ALA A 17 -14.65 -0.12 -0.79
C ALA A 17 -16.10 -0.62 -0.77
N VAL A 18 -16.98 0.10 -1.44
CA VAL A 18 -18.38 -0.27 -1.64
C VAL A 18 -18.61 -0.57 -3.11
N LEU A 19 -19.09 -1.77 -3.40
CA LEU A 19 -19.49 -2.19 -4.73
C LEU A 19 -21.03 -2.30 -4.80
N GLU A 20 -21.62 -1.67 -5.81
CA GLU A 20 -23.03 -1.84 -6.19
C GLU A 20 -23.07 -2.52 -7.57
N GLY A 21 -23.57 -3.75 -7.59
CA GLY A 21 -23.30 -4.60 -8.75
C GLY A 21 -21.79 -4.84 -8.90
N ASP A 22 -21.25 -4.60 -10.10
CA ASP A 22 -19.81 -4.74 -10.37
C ASP A 22 -19.07 -3.39 -10.40
N GLU A 23 -19.74 -2.30 -10.05
CA GLU A 23 -19.17 -0.95 -10.06
C GLU A 23 -18.72 -0.52 -8.66
N LEU A 24 -17.60 0.20 -8.60
CA LEU A 24 -17.10 0.83 -7.38
C LEU A 24 -17.91 2.12 -7.11
N ALA A 25 -18.89 2.02 -6.20
CA ALA A 25 -19.79 3.11 -5.85
C ALA A 25 -19.17 4.10 -4.85
N GLY A 26 -18.21 3.67 -4.04
CA GLY A 26 -17.58 4.57 -3.08
C GLY A 26 -16.39 3.96 -2.35
N THR A 27 -15.58 4.85 -1.79
CA THR A 27 -14.40 4.47 -0.97
C THR A 27 -14.33 5.31 0.29
N LEU A 28 -13.64 4.76 1.32
CA LEU A 28 -13.23 5.47 2.54
C LEU A 28 -11.76 5.22 2.80
N LEU A 29 -11.10 6.22 3.37
CA LEU A 29 -9.74 6.12 3.87
C LEU A 29 -9.69 6.75 5.26
N LEU A 30 -9.29 5.98 6.26
CA LEU A 30 -9.15 6.41 7.64
C LEU A 30 -7.79 6.01 8.19
N PRO A 31 -7.15 6.80 9.05
CA PRO A 31 -6.00 6.31 9.80
C PRO A 31 -6.46 5.19 10.73
N THR A 32 -5.72 4.08 10.75
CA THR A 32 -6.04 2.95 11.64
C THR A 32 -5.84 3.33 13.10
N GLY A 33 -4.83 4.15 13.39
CA GLY A 33 -4.48 4.49 14.77
C GLY A 33 -3.93 3.28 15.54
N PHE A 34 -4.01 3.35 16.86
CA PHE A 34 -3.47 2.32 17.74
C PHE A 34 -4.41 1.11 17.88
N ASN A 35 -5.72 1.31 17.77
CA ASN A 35 -6.72 0.30 18.10
C ASN A 35 -7.62 -0.03 16.90
N SER A 36 -7.46 -1.25 16.37
CA SER A 36 -8.26 -1.72 15.24
C SER A 36 -9.76 -1.80 15.54
N ALA A 37 -10.18 -2.02 16.79
CA ALA A 37 -11.60 -2.06 17.14
C ALA A 37 -12.24 -0.66 17.11
N GLU A 38 -11.49 0.37 17.50
CA GLU A 38 -11.97 1.76 17.43
C GLU A 38 -12.17 2.20 15.98
N VAL A 39 -11.21 1.93 15.09
CA VAL A 39 -11.39 2.29 13.69
C VAL A 39 -12.48 1.45 13.02
N ALA A 40 -12.67 0.19 13.42
CA ALA A 40 -13.78 -0.63 12.96
C ALA A 40 -15.14 -0.03 13.35
N ALA A 41 -15.27 0.48 14.60
CA ALA A 41 -16.49 1.18 15.03
C ALA A 41 -16.73 2.45 14.18
N ARG A 42 -15.71 3.27 13.98
CA ARG A 42 -15.80 4.46 13.11
C ARG A 42 -16.21 4.11 11.67
N VAL A 43 -15.65 3.06 11.10
CA VAL A 43 -16.04 2.56 9.75
C VAL A 43 -17.52 2.19 9.74
N LYS A 44 -18.03 1.51 10.79
CA LYS A 44 -19.44 1.16 10.89
C LYS A 44 -20.34 2.40 10.90
N ASP A 45 -19.97 3.42 11.67
CA ASP A 45 -20.74 4.66 11.77
C ASP A 45 -20.72 5.45 10.44
N GLU A 46 -19.58 5.55 9.79
CA GLU A 46 -19.45 6.18 8.47
C GLU A 46 -20.27 5.47 7.39
N LEU A 47 -20.28 4.13 7.40
CA LEU A 47 -21.10 3.34 6.50
C LEU A 47 -22.59 3.53 6.78
N ALA A 48 -23.00 3.56 8.05
CA ALA A 48 -24.39 3.78 8.45
C ALA A 48 -24.92 5.16 7.99
N GLN A 49 -24.08 6.22 8.10
CA GLN A 49 -24.43 7.56 7.61
C GLN A 49 -24.66 7.59 6.09
N ARG A 50 -24.02 6.66 5.35
CA ARG A 50 -24.19 6.48 3.91
C ARG A 50 -25.29 5.50 3.53
N GLY A 51 -26.05 4.99 4.51
CA GLY A 51 -27.16 4.06 4.31
C GLY A 51 -26.75 2.58 4.23
N TYR A 52 -25.51 2.24 4.52
CA TYR A 52 -25.02 0.86 4.53
C TYR A 52 -24.94 0.34 5.97
N ALA A 53 -25.60 -0.78 6.24
CA ALA A 53 -25.61 -1.40 7.55
C ALA A 53 -25.57 -2.93 7.46
N PRO A 54 -25.12 -3.62 8.53
CA PRO A 54 -25.35 -5.06 8.65
C PRO A 54 -26.84 -5.39 8.47
N GLY A 55 -27.15 -6.34 7.61
CA GLY A 55 -28.52 -6.73 7.26
C GLY A 55 -29.05 -6.15 5.94
N ASN A 56 -28.56 -5.00 5.46
CA ASN A 56 -28.87 -4.50 4.11
C ASN A 56 -27.66 -4.55 3.16
N SER A 57 -26.48 -4.89 3.65
CA SER A 57 -25.22 -4.97 2.89
C SER A 57 -24.46 -6.24 3.29
N ARG A 58 -23.63 -6.75 2.39
CA ARG A 58 -22.68 -7.83 2.67
C ARG A 58 -21.31 -7.23 2.98
N MET A 59 -20.71 -7.61 4.11
CA MET A 59 -19.47 -7.03 4.60
C MET A 59 -18.39 -8.07 4.79
N VAL A 60 -17.22 -7.86 4.19
CA VAL A 60 -16.05 -8.75 4.32
C VAL A 60 -14.87 -7.95 4.82
N ALA A 61 -14.21 -8.45 5.87
CA ALA A 61 -13.02 -7.84 6.44
C ALA A 61 -11.73 -8.54 6.01
N THR A 62 -10.68 -7.73 5.82
CA THR A 62 -9.31 -8.16 5.50
C THR A 62 -8.28 -7.28 6.20
N GLY A 63 -7.00 -7.53 5.97
CA GLY A 63 -5.88 -6.80 6.59
C GLY A 63 -5.49 -7.34 7.97
N TYR A 64 -4.56 -6.67 8.62
CA TYR A 64 -4.06 -7.03 9.96
C TYR A 64 -5.18 -7.02 11.00
N GLY A 65 -6.02 -5.99 10.98
CA GLY A 65 -7.10 -5.80 11.96
C GLY A 65 -8.41 -6.51 11.60
N ARG A 66 -8.46 -7.40 10.61
CA ARG A 66 -9.70 -8.04 10.14
C ARG A 66 -10.52 -8.73 11.22
N VAL A 67 -9.85 -9.23 12.26
CA VAL A 67 -10.54 -9.91 13.39
C VAL A 67 -11.26 -8.93 14.32
N ALA A 68 -10.96 -7.64 14.24
CA ALA A 68 -11.57 -6.58 15.03
C ALA A 68 -12.84 -6.00 14.39
N VAL A 69 -13.39 -6.62 13.34
CA VAL A 69 -14.61 -6.18 12.65
C VAL A 69 -15.76 -7.17 12.95
N PRO A 70 -16.43 -7.07 14.12
CA PRO A 70 -17.41 -8.07 14.58
C PRO A 70 -18.70 -8.07 13.74
N TYR A 71 -18.93 -7.03 12.96
CA TYR A 71 -20.11 -6.88 12.09
C TYR A 71 -19.86 -7.35 10.65
N ALA A 72 -18.64 -7.81 10.32
CA ALA A 72 -18.37 -8.41 9.02
C ALA A 72 -18.98 -9.84 8.95
N ASP A 73 -19.58 -10.18 7.81
CA ASP A 73 -20.15 -11.52 7.57
C ASP A 73 -19.05 -12.59 7.57
N ARG A 74 -17.84 -12.23 7.15
CA ARG A 74 -16.65 -13.09 7.16
C ARG A 74 -15.34 -12.32 7.03
N THR A 75 -14.25 -13.02 7.28
CA THR A 75 -12.89 -12.52 7.03
C THR A 75 -12.24 -13.29 5.88
N VAL A 76 -11.44 -12.60 5.08
CA VAL A 76 -10.64 -13.19 3.99
C VAL A 76 -9.19 -12.72 4.13
N THR A 77 -8.23 -13.56 3.73
CA THR A 77 -6.81 -13.22 3.84
C THR A 77 -6.45 -12.07 2.91
N GLU A 78 -5.54 -11.23 3.37
CA GLU A 78 -5.09 -10.03 2.67
C GLU A 78 -4.56 -10.35 1.26
N ILE A 79 -3.72 -11.37 1.12
CA ILE A 79 -3.18 -11.82 -0.18
C ILE A 79 -4.28 -12.14 -1.18
N THR A 80 -5.33 -12.86 -0.73
CA THR A 80 -6.46 -13.20 -1.59
C THR A 80 -7.23 -11.95 -2.01
N CYS A 81 -7.47 -11.03 -1.09
CA CYS A 81 -8.17 -9.78 -1.38
C CYS A 81 -7.36 -8.90 -2.33
N HIS A 82 -6.07 -8.67 -2.07
CA HIS A 82 -5.22 -7.90 -2.98
C HIS A 82 -5.19 -8.51 -4.39
N GLY A 83 -5.08 -9.84 -4.51
CA GLY A 83 -5.14 -10.51 -5.81
C GLY A 83 -6.44 -10.26 -6.56
N ARG A 84 -7.59 -10.40 -5.88
CA ARG A 84 -8.92 -10.15 -6.49
C ARG A 84 -9.13 -8.69 -6.88
N GLY A 85 -8.76 -7.76 -5.99
CA GLY A 85 -8.88 -6.34 -6.27
C GLY A 85 -7.96 -5.89 -7.40
N ALA A 86 -6.74 -6.40 -7.45
CA ALA A 86 -5.83 -6.11 -8.55
C ALA A 86 -6.32 -6.70 -9.87
N ALA A 87 -6.89 -7.91 -9.87
CA ALA A 87 -7.50 -8.49 -11.07
C ALA A 87 -8.67 -7.65 -11.59
N TYR A 88 -9.48 -7.10 -10.69
CA TYR A 88 -10.56 -6.16 -11.04
C TYR A 88 -10.03 -4.87 -11.66
N LEU A 89 -8.96 -4.29 -11.09
CA LEU A 89 -8.41 -3.00 -11.52
C LEU A 89 -7.57 -3.09 -12.80
N PHE A 90 -6.78 -4.15 -12.95
CA PHE A 90 -5.71 -4.22 -13.96
C PHE A 90 -5.88 -5.38 -14.94
N GLY A 91 -6.78 -6.31 -14.67
CA GLY A 91 -6.96 -7.52 -15.46
C GLY A 91 -6.47 -8.78 -14.76
N PRO A 92 -6.81 -9.97 -15.32
CA PRO A 92 -6.67 -11.23 -14.61
C PRO A 92 -5.23 -11.75 -14.51
N ASP A 93 -4.30 -11.23 -15.31
CA ASP A 93 -2.93 -11.72 -15.41
C ASP A 93 -1.91 -10.62 -15.15
N GLY A 94 -0.85 -10.93 -14.39
CA GLY A 94 0.22 -9.99 -14.13
C GLY A 94 0.91 -10.17 -12.78
N VAL A 95 1.77 -9.20 -12.45
CA VAL A 95 2.46 -9.15 -11.17
C VAL A 95 2.10 -7.84 -10.46
N VAL A 96 1.52 -7.98 -9.29
CA VAL A 96 1.15 -6.87 -8.41
C VAL A 96 2.26 -6.69 -7.38
N VAL A 97 2.66 -5.44 -7.18
CA VAL A 97 3.54 -5.00 -6.09
C VAL A 97 2.69 -4.15 -5.16
N ASP A 98 2.43 -4.66 -3.97
CA ASP A 98 1.72 -3.95 -2.93
C ASP A 98 2.71 -3.43 -1.89
N VAL A 99 2.80 -2.10 -1.76
CA VAL A 99 3.67 -1.47 -0.76
C VAL A 99 2.79 -0.92 0.35
N GLY A 100 2.69 -1.72 1.41
CA GLY A 100 1.95 -1.40 2.62
C GLY A 100 2.73 -0.52 3.59
N GLY A 101 2.08 -0.20 4.73
CA GLY A 101 2.71 0.57 5.80
C GLY A 101 3.83 -0.19 6.51
N GLN A 102 3.67 -1.49 6.75
CA GLN A 102 4.61 -2.33 7.51
C GLN A 102 5.19 -3.50 6.72
N ASP A 103 4.65 -3.80 5.56
CA ASP A 103 5.05 -4.91 4.72
C ASP A 103 5.00 -4.53 3.23
N THR A 104 5.63 -5.36 2.42
CA THR A 104 5.59 -5.26 0.95
C THR A 104 5.37 -6.64 0.38
N LYS A 105 4.44 -6.74 -0.55
CA LYS A 105 4.07 -8.00 -1.19
C LYS A 105 4.27 -7.93 -2.69
N THR A 106 4.69 -9.03 -3.27
CA THR A 106 4.68 -9.23 -4.72
C THR A 106 3.82 -10.44 -5.01
N ILE A 107 2.78 -10.28 -5.83
CA ILE A 107 1.73 -11.28 -6.05
C ILE A 107 1.62 -11.54 -7.55
N ARG A 108 1.80 -12.80 -7.96
CA ARG A 108 1.55 -13.23 -9.35
C ARG A 108 0.12 -13.69 -9.50
N LEU A 109 -0.55 -13.13 -10.49
CA LEU A 109 -1.91 -13.49 -10.90
C LEU A 109 -1.88 -14.27 -12.22
N VAL A 110 -2.71 -15.31 -12.30
CA VAL A 110 -3.03 -16.05 -13.53
C VAL A 110 -4.53 -16.37 -13.51
N GLY A 111 -5.25 -15.93 -14.52
CA GLY A 111 -6.70 -16.10 -14.60
C GLY A 111 -7.44 -15.50 -13.41
N GLY A 112 -6.98 -14.37 -12.88
CA GLY A 112 -7.55 -13.66 -11.72
C GLY A 112 -7.28 -14.35 -10.37
N ARG A 113 -6.43 -15.37 -10.33
CA ARG A 113 -6.08 -16.11 -9.11
C ARG A 113 -4.64 -15.90 -8.72
N VAL A 114 -4.40 -15.83 -7.41
CA VAL A 114 -3.05 -15.80 -6.86
C VAL A 114 -2.42 -17.17 -7.02
N VAL A 115 -1.34 -17.26 -7.82
CA VAL A 115 -0.59 -18.50 -8.02
C VAL A 115 0.73 -18.53 -7.27
N LYS A 116 1.29 -17.34 -6.96
CA LYS A 116 2.52 -17.20 -6.17
C LYS A 116 2.54 -15.83 -5.51
N PHE A 117 3.10 -15.76 -4.32
CA PHE A 117 3.41 -14.48 -3.67
C PHE A 117 4.73 -14.56 -2.90
N LEU A 118 5.33 -13.40 -2.72
CA LEU A 118 6.48 -13.14 -1.87
C LEU A 118 6.15 -11.96 -0.97
N MET A 119 6.66 -11.95 0.24
CA MET A 119 6.38 -10.90 1.20
C MET A 119 7.63 -10.55 2.01
N ASN A 120 7.80 -9.25 2.27
CA ASN A 120 8.67 -8.74 3.30
C ASN A 120 7.79 -8.17 4.42
N ASP A 121 7.64 -8.90 5.50
CA ASP A 121 6.83 -8.57 6.69
C ASP A 121 7.67 -8.45 7.97
N LYS A 122 9.01 -8.60 7.87
CA LYS A 122 9.91 -8.64 9.00
C LYS A 122 10.85 -7.44 9.08
N CYS A 123 10.89 -6.62 8.04
CA CYS A 123 11.77 -5.47 7.96
C CYS A 123 11.04 -4.28 7.36
N ALA A 124 11.03 -3.15 8.06
CA ALA A 124 10.40 -1.91 7.60
C ALA A 124 11.06 -1.34 6.33
N ALA A 125 12.29 -1.72 6.05
CA ALA A 125 12.98 -1.32 4.82
C ALA A 125 12.23 -1.82 3.58
N GLY A 126 11.95 -0.90 2.64
CA GLY A 126 11.13 -1.18 1.46
C GLY A 126 9.62 -1.13 1.72
N THR A 127 9.17 -0.49 2.79
CA THR A 127 7.76 -0.28 3.15
C THR A 127 7.45 1.20 3.36
N GLY A 128 6.17 1.55 3.48
CA GLY A 128 5.75 2.92 3.80
C GLY A 128 6.34 3.44 5.13
N LYS A 129 6.61 2.54 6.09
CA LYS A 129 7.22 2.92 7.38
C LYS A 129 8.65 3.45 7.22
N PHE A 130 9.40 2.92 6.26
CA PHE A 130 10.73 3.46 5.95
C PHE A 130 10.63 4.94 5.51
N LEU A 131 9.73 5.24 4.57
CA LEU A 131 9.53 6.63 4.13
C LEU A 131 9.03 7.54 5.24
N GLU A 132 8.10 7.05 6.06
CA GLU A 132 7.57 7.80 7.20
C GLU A 132 8.70 8.20 8.19
N VAL A 133 9.58 7.25 8.53
CA VAL A 133 10.71 7.52 9.44
C VAL A 133 11.65 8.56 8.85
N MET A 134 11.99 8.43 7.56
CA MET A 134 12.92 9.36 6.89
C MET A 134 12.30 10.75 6.72
N ALA A 135 11.03 10.84 6.31
CA ALA A 135 10.32 12.10 6.18
C ALA A 135 10.23 12.84 7.53
N ASN A 136 9.86 12.12 8.60
CA ASN A 136 9.82 12.67 9.96
C ASN A 136 11.20 13.18 10.41
N ARG A 137 12.27 12.45 10.09
CA ARG A 137 13.64 12.85 10.41
C ARG A 137 14.05 14.13 9.69
N MET A 138 13.58 14.32 8.47
CA MET A 138 13.83 15.51 7.66
C MET A 138 12.85 16.66 7.97
N GLY A 139 11.84 16.44 8.82
CA GLY A 139 10.82 17.44 9.20
C GLY A 139 9.84 17.75 8.07
N VAL A 140 9.59 16.80 7.16
CA VAL A 140 8.70 16.95 6.00
C VAL A 140 7.65 15.83 5.97
N THR A 141 6.60 16.01 5.19
CA THR A 141 5.66 14.94 4.85
C THR A 141 6.25 13.98 3.80
N GLN A 142 5.63 12.83 3.60
CA GLN A 142 6.08 11.88 2.55
C GLN A 142 5.92 12.47 1.13
N ASP A 143 4.92 13.31 0.91
CA ASP A 143 4.71 13.98 -0.38
C ASP A 143 5.77 15.05 -0.61
N GLU A 144 6.06 15.90 0.38
CA GLU A 144 7.14 16.88 0.32
C GLU A 144 8.52 16.23 0.15
N LEU A 145 8.75 15.06 0.80
CA LEU A 145 9.99 14.30 0.59
C LEU A 145 10.15 13.87 -0.87
N ALA A 146 9.07 13.41 -1.49
CA ALA A 146 9.12 13.01 -2.89
C ALA A 146 9.28 14.19 -3.85
N ASP A 147 8.69 15.35 -3.52
CA ASP A 147 8.87 16.57 -4.30
C ASP A 147 10.32 17.10 -4.20
N LEU A 148 10.90 17.10 -3.02
CA LEU A 148 12.32 17.41 -2.83
C LEU A 148 13.22 16.49 -3.65
N ALA A 149 12.94 15.18 -3.60
CA ALA A 149 13.74 14.16 -4.27
C ALA A 149 13.85 14.35 -5.79
N ARG A 150 12.85 14.96 -6.43
CA ARG A 150 12.85 15.24 -7.89
C ARG A 150 13.96 16.19 -8.32
N ALA A 151 14.34 17.13 -7.45
CA ALA A 151 15.36 18.15 -7.74
C ALA A 151 16.77 17.68 -7.36
N GLY A 152 16.89 16.59 -6.59
CA GLY A 152 18.15 16.14 -6.00
C GLY A 152 18.91 15.14 -6.85
N ARG A 153 20.19 14.97 -6.48
CA ARG A 153 21.01 13.83 -6.89
C ARG A 153 21.11 12.86 -5.72
N PRO A 154 20.90 11.54 -5.92
CA PRO A 154 20.76 10.62 -4.79
C PRO A 154 22.04 10.57 -3.94
N ALA A 155 21.95 11.04 -2.70
CA ALA A 155 22.97 10.79 -1.68
C ALA A 155 22.99 9.28 -1.35
N PRO A 156 24.17 8.68 -1.13
CA PRO A 156 24.28 7.26 -0.85
C PRO A 156 23.66 6.93 0.52
N ILE A 157 22.60 6.12 0.52
CA ILE A 157 22.01 5.50 1.71
C ILE A 157 22.21 4.00 1.59
N SER A 158 23.28 3.49 2.22
CA SER A 158 23.77 2.14 2.00
C SER A 158 23.12 1.11 2.94
N ASN A 159 22.68 1.53 4.11
CA ASN A 159 22.18 0.61 5.13
C ASN A 159 20.82 0.00 4.78
N MET A 160 20.74 -1.31 4.97
CA MET A 160 19.50 -2.06 4.75
C MET A 160 18.49 -1.89 5.89
N CYS A 161 18.98 -1.67 7.10
CA CYS A 161 18.13 -1.50 8.29
C CYS A 161 17.65 -0.05 8.38
N THR A 162 16.35 0.17 8.58
CA THR A 162 15.75 1.50 8.72
C THR A 162 16.42 2.33 9.82
N VAL A 163 16.80 1.73 10.94
CA VAL A 163 17.47 2.44 12.06
C VAL A 163 18.84 2.96 11.66
N PHE A 164 19.62 2.15 10.95
CA PHE A 164 20.94 2.58 10.48
C PHE A 164 20.86 3.55 9.33
N ALA A 165 19.89 3.39 8.42
CA ALA A 165 19.62 4.36 7.37
C ALA A 165 19.18 5.72 7.94
N GLU A 166 18.40 5.74 9.02
CA GLU A 166 18.07 6.97 9.74
C GLU A 166 19.34 7.65 10.29
N SER A 167 20.28 6.87 10.84
CA SER A 167 21.55 7.39 11.33
C SER A 167 22.42 7.97 10.20
N GLU A 168 22.39 7.36 9.00
CA GLU A 168 23.05 7.91 7.81
C GLU A 168 22.42 9.25 7.38
N VAL A 169 21.10 9.35 7.36
CA VAL A 169 20.38 10.61 7.07
C VAL A 169 20.78 11.70 8.05
N ILE A 170 20.82 11.40 9.36
CA ILE A 170 21.28 12.36 10.38
C ILE A 170 22.71 12.82 10.11
N SER A 171 23.60 11.91 9.72
CA SER A 171 24.99 12.22 9.39
C SER A 171 25.10 13.12 8.17
N LEU A 172 24.34 12.84 7.11
CA LEU A 172 24.30 13.64 5.89
C LEU A 172 23.79 15.06 6.17
N VAL A 173 22.73 15.20 6.96
CA VAL A 173 22.23 16.51 7.42
C VAL A 173 23.32 17.26 8.19
N GLY A 174 24.01 16.61 9.12
CA GLY A 174 25.13 17.18 9.90
C GLY A 174 26.33 17.61 9.05
N GLN A 175 26.53 16.97 7.90
CA GLN A 175 27.58 17.32 6.91
C GLN A 175 27.17 18.45 5.96
N GLY A 176 25.92 18.91 6.03
CA GLY A 176 25.39 19.95 5.15
C GLY A 176 25.01 19.46 3.76
N GLU A 177 24.77 18.14 3.59
CA GLU A 177 24.25 17.62 2.33
C GLU A 177 22.89 18.26 2.00
N PRO A 178 22.65 18.73 0.76
CA PRO A 178 21.36 19.30 0.38
C PRO A 178 20.18 18.35 0.66
N ALA A 179 19.08 18.90 1.18
CA ALA A 179 17.89 18.13 1.54
C ALA A 179 17.33 17.35 0.34
N GLU A 180 17.39 17.94 -0.85
CA GLU A 180 16.97 17.34 -2.11
C GLU A 180 17.78 16.08 -2.44
N ASN A 181 19.07 16.07 -2.16
CA ASN A 181 19.95 14.94 -2.40
C ASN A 181 19.67 13.80 -1.41
N ILE A 182 19.46 14.15 -0.13
CA ILE A 182 19.08 13.19 0.90
C ILE A 182 17.72 12.56 0.56
N ALA A 183 16.73 13.37 0.21
CA ALA A 183 15.40 12.91 -0.19
C ALA A 183 15.47 11.98 -1.41
N SER A 184 16.28 12.34 -2.42
CA SER A 184 16.51 11.50 -3.61
C SER A 184 17.14 10.15 -3.22
N GLY A 185 18.13 10.14 -2.34
CA GLY A 185 18.74 8.90 -1.81
C GLY A 185 17.75 8.01 -1.05
N VAL A 186 16.84 8.60 -0.29
CA VAL A 186 15.76 7.88 0.42
C VAL A 186 14.81 7.19 -0.57
N ILE A 187 14.34 7.93 -1.60
CA ILE A 187 13.45 7.36 -2.62
C ILE A 187 14.14 6.26 -3.43
N GLU A 188 15.40 6.45 -3.82
CA GLU A 188 16.18 5.40 -4.50
C GLU A 188 16.34 4.15 -3.62
N SER A 189 16.61 4.33 -2.34
CA SER A 189 16.77 3.22 -1.39
C SER A 189 15.49 2.38 -1.29
N ILE A 190 14.31 2.98 -1.16
CA ILE A 190 13.05 2.21 -1.12
C ILE A 190 12.76 1.56 -2.47
N ALA A 191 12.95 2.27 -3.59
CA ALA A 191 12.69 1.74 -4.93
C ALA A 191 13.57 0.50 -5.20
N ALA A 192 14.85 0.55 -4.87
CA ALA A 192 15.77 -0.58 -5.01
C ALA A 192 15.34 -1.80 -4.19
N ARG A 193 14.84 -1.59 -2.97
CA ARG A 193 14.39 -2.69 -2.07
C ARG A 193 13.11 -3.34 -2.55
N VAL A 194 12.13 -2.54 -2.96
CA VAL A 194 10.89 -3.03 -3.54
C VAL A 194 11.18 -3.78 -4.83
N ALA A 195 12.06 -3.23 -5.69
CA ALA A 195 12.48 -3.88 -6.93
C ALA A 195 13.21 -5.21 -6.69
N ALA A 196 14.07 -5.31 -5.66
CA ALA A 196 14.74 -6.56 -5.30
C ALA A 196 13.77 -7.67 -4.85
N LEU A 197 12.63 -7.32 -4.24
CA LEU A 197 11.58 -8.28 -3.91
C LEU A 197 10.77 -8.64 -5.17
N ALA A 198 10.31 -7.61 -5.92
CA ALA A 198 9.44 -7.77 -7.08
C ALA A 198 10.14 -8.50 -8.23
N GLY A 199 11.43 -8.25 -8.46
CA GLY A 199 12.23 -8.90 -9.49
C GLY A 199 12.37 -10.42 -9.31
N LYS A 200 12.06 -10.97 -8.14
CA LYS A 200 11.96 -12.43 -7.94
C LYS A 200 10.74 -13.06 -8.61
N LEU A 201 9.79 -12.24 -9.06
CA LEU A 201 8.66 -12.61 -9.91
C LEU A 201 8.69 -11.76 -11.17
N PRO A 202 9.61 -12.04 -12.14
CA PRO A 202 9.81 -11.19 -13.31
C PRO A 202 8.55 -11.09 -14.17
N ALA A 203 8.28 -9.88 -14.70
CA ALA A 203 7.14 -9.59 -15.56
C ALA A 203 7.49 -8.46 -16.54
N ASP A 204 6.80 -8.38 -17.67
CA ASP A 204 6.96 -7.32 -18.68
C ASP A 204 6.42 -5.97 -18.18
N ALA A 205 5.52 -6.00 -17.20
CA ALA A 205 5.00 -4.85 -16.49
C ALA A 205 4.53 -5.25 -15.09
N TYR A 206 4.57 -4.30 -14.16
CA TYR A 206 4.11 -4.48 -12.79
C TYR A 206 2.93 -3.56 -12.49
N PHE A 207 2.04 -3.98 -11.59
CA PHE A 207 0.93 -3.17 -11.08
C PHE A 207 1.23 -2.76 -9.63
N LEU A 208 1.25 -1.46 -9.36
CA LEU A 208 1.50 -0.95 -8.02
C LEU A 208 0.19 -0.67 -7.30
N THR A 209 0.10 -1.19 -6.07
CA THR A 209 -0.98 -0.95 -5.11
C THR A 209 -0.41 -0.52 -3.77
N GLY A 210 -1.27 -0.25 -2.78
CA GLY A 210 -0.86 0.20 -1.46
C GLY A 210 -0.69 1.72 -1.37
N GLY A 211 -0.14 2.20 -0.24
CA GLY A 211 -0.09 3.63 0.06
C GLY A 211 0.80 4.47 -0.85
N LEU A 212 1.79 3.84 -1.49
CA LEU A 212 2.74 4.56 -2.35
C LEU A 212 2.30 4.67 -3.81
N CYS A 213 1.18 4.06 -4.20
CA CYS A 213 0.72 4.06 -5.58
C CYS A 213 0.29 5.45 -6.10
N ASP A 214 -0.04 6.38 -5.20
CA ASP A 214 -0.46 7.74 -5.56
C ASP A 214 0.72 8.69 -5.84
N ASN A 215 1.94 8.31 -5.43
CA ASN A 215 3.11 9.15 -5.63
C ASN A 215 3.78 8.84 -6.98
N ALA A 216 3.55 9.70 -7.97
CA ALA A 216 4.05 9.53 -9.33
C ALA A 216 5.58 9.39 -9.41
N TYR A 217 6.33 10.08 -8.52
CA TYR A 217 7.79 9.98 -8.52
C TYR A 217 8.27 8.62 -8.00
N VAL A 218 7.64 8.10 -6.95
CA VAL A 218 7.94 6.75 -6.46
C VAL A 218 7.63 5.70 -7.54
N VAL A 219 6.51 5.84 -8.27
CA VAL A 219 6.16 4.97 -9.40
C VAL A 219 7.25 5.00 -10.47
N GLU A 220 7.71 6.20 -10.85
CA GLU A 220 8.78 6.40 -11.83
C GLU A 220 10.09 5.74 -11.39
N ARG A 221 10.52 5.99 -10.13
CA ARG A 221 11.78 5.42 -9.62
C ARG A 221 11.72 3.91 -9.48
N LEU A 222 10.55 3.37 -9.10
CA LEU A 222 10.34 1.93 -9.05
C LEU A 222 10.39 1.29 -10.45
N ALA A 223 9.81 1.94 -11.46
CA ALA A 223 9.89 1.48 -12.85
C ALA A 223 11.34 1.46 -13.36
N ALA A 224 12.13 2.51 -13.05
CA ALA A 224 13.55 2.57 -13.37
C ALA A 224 14.34 1.45 -12.68
N ALA A 225 14.09 1.19 -11.38
CA ALA A 225 14.77 0.14 -10.62
C ALA A 225 14.40 -1.28 -11.08
N LEU A 226 13.17 -1.49 -11.57
CA LEU A 226 12.70 -2.77 -12.11
C LEU A 226 13.15 -3.00 -13.58
N GLY A 227 13.50 -1.93 -14.28
CA GLY A 227 13.75 -1.99 -15.73
C GLY A 227 12.48 -2.35 -16.54
N ALA A 228 11.30 -2.11 -16.00
CA ALA A 228 10.00 -2.46 -16.59
C ALA A 228 8.92 -1.44 -16.18
N PRO A 229 7.90 -1.23 -17.01
CA PRO A 229 6.80 -0.33 -16.67
C PRO A 229 6.10 -0.71 -15.37
N VAL A 230 5.84 0.29 -14.52
CA VAL A 230 4.98 0.17 -13.34
C VAL A 230 3.71 0.96 -13.59
N ARG A 231 2.57 0.29 -13.51
CA ARG A 231 1.25 0.87 -13.75
C ARG A 231 0.50 0.99 -12.44
N THR A 232 -0.27 2.06 -12.30
CA THR A 232 -1.18 2.27 -11.18
C THR A 232 -2.49 2.89 -11.66
N ARG A 233 -3.47 3.02 -10.75
CA ARG A 233 -4.75 3.69 -10.97
C ARG A 233 -5.14 4.44 -9.71
N PRO A 234 -6.02 5.44 -9.78
CA PRO A 234 -6.51 6.17 -8.61
C PRO A 234 -7.08 5.25 -7.52
N GLU A 235 -7.72 4.13 -7.92
CA GLU A 235 -8.35 3.18 -7.00
C GLU A 235 -7.37 2.12 -6.46
N ALA A 236 -6.13 2.08 -6.93
CA ALA A 236 -5.16 1.03 -6.60
C ALA A 236 -4.84 0.94 -5.11
N ARG A 237 -4.93 2.07 -4.38
CA ARG A 237 -4.81 2.11 -2.92
C ARG A 237 -5.84 1.23 -2.21
N TRP A 238 -7.03 1.06 -2.79
CA TRP A 238 -8.14 0.28 -2.24
C TRP A 238 -8.19 -1.17 -2.76
N ALA A 239 -7.17 -1.65 -3.46
CA ALA A 239 -7.17 -3.00 -4.03
C ALA A 239 -7.55 -4.10 -3.00
N GLY A 240 -7.00 -4.06 -1.78
CA GLY A 240 -7.36 -4.98 -0.70
C GLY A 240 -8.84 -4.91 -0.33
N ALA A 241 -9.37 -3.70 -0.16
CA ALA A 241 -10.78 -3.48 0.18
C ALA A 241 -11.72 -3.86 -0.99
N ILE A 242 -11.36 -3.52 -2.23
CA ILE A 242 -12.11 -3.94 -3.43
C ILE A 242 -12.18 -5.47 -3.52
N GLY A 243 -11.05 -6.15 -3.33
CA GLY A 243 -11.01 -7.62 -3.34
C GLY A 243 -11.76 -8.26 -2.17
N ALA A 244 -11.84 -7.61 -1.02
CA ALA A 244 -12.71 -8.03 0.08
C ALA A 244 -14.19 -7.89 -0.30
N ALA A 245 -14.60 -6.75 -0.89
CA ALA A 245 -15.97 -6.55 -1.39
C ALA A 245 -16.35 -7.58 -2.48
N LEU A 246 -15.43 -7.90 -3.39
CA LEU A 246 -15.62 -8.95 -4.40
C LEU A 246 -15.70 -10.37 -3.79
N SER A 247 -15.39 -10.49 -2.51
CA SER A 247 -15.46 -11.74 -1.76
C SER A 247 -16.73 -11.87 -0.93
N ALA A 248 -17.63 -10.88 -0.95
CA ALA A 248 -18.88 -10.84 -0.20
C ALA A 248 -19.92 -11.86 -0.70
#